data_4e9ef1c82253f7296e16ed3184759043
#
_entry.id   4e9ef1c82253f7296e16ed3184759043
#
_cell.length_a   1.000
_cell.length_b   1.000
_cell.length_c   1.000
_cell.angle_alpha   90.00
_cell.angle_beta   90.00
_cell.angle_gamma   90.00
#
_symmetry.space_group_name_H-M   'P 1'
#
loop_
_entity.id
_entity.type
_entity.pdbx_description
1 polymer ?
#
loop_
_entity_poly.entity_id
_entity_poly.type
_entity_poly.pdbx_seq_one_letter_code
_entity_poly.pdbx_strand_id
1 'polypeptide(L)'
;MTSNSDSVPALQADRVWFAYRSRDWVLRDVSLSIPAGQHTIIMGPSGTGKTTLLRVLAGILKANEGRVAVFGEPNSGFGQRRLSSVIGYIPQQLGLVRSLSALDNVLMGSLGRIGAGKALFSLFPRAETDRAEAALDMMGIAHKRSEQVFRLSGGERQRVAIARTLLQHPRIVIADEFASDLDLALASEILMRIRRAADKENITFVMSMHRLGLARQFGDDVLALKDGEIVPGYIGNQLRESARAEASL
;
A
#
# COMPACT_ATOMS: atom_id res chain seq x y z
N MET A 1 -23.40 -8.38 15.94
CA MET A 1 -23.19 -8.92 14.58
C MET A 1 -24.17 -8.19 13.65
N THR A 2 -23.75 -7.08 13.09
CA THR A 2 -24.51 -6.37 12.05
C THR A 2 -23.66 -6.40 10.79
N SER A 3 -24.05 -7.23 9.85
CA SER A 3 -23.47 -7.32 8.50
C SER A 3 -23.72 -5.99 7.80
N ASN A 4 -22.65 -5.19 7.67
CA ASN A 4 -22.66 -3.94 6.91
C ASN A 4 -22.59 -4.27 5.41
N SER A 5 -23.65 -4.84 4.84
CA SER A 5 -23.70 -5.36 3.47
C SER A 5 -24.02 -4.32 2.39
N ASP A 6 -24.18 -3.03 2.74
CA ASP A 6 -24.60 -1.98 1.80
C ASP A 6 -23.54 -0.90 1.49
N SER A 7 -22.34 -0.98 2.05
CA SER A 7 -21.31 0.01 1.74
C SER A 7 -20.52 -0.38 0.49
N VAL A 8 -20.41 0.54 -0.48
CA VAL A 8 -19.60 0.35 -1.69
C VAL A 8 -18.15 0.07 -1.28
N PRO A 9 -17.54 -1.04 -1.73
CA PRO A 9 -16.17 -1.38 -1.38
C PRO A 9 -15.18 -0.33 -1.91
N ALA A 10 -14.08 -0.12 -1.18
CA ALA A 10 -13.01 0.77 -1.63
C ALA A 10 -12.33 0.25 -2.90
N LEU A 11 -12.08 -1.07 -2.94
CA LEU A 11 -11.53 -1.77 -4.10
C LEU A 11 -12.33 -3.05 -4.36
N GLN A 12 -12.62 -3.30 -5.63
CA GLN A 12 -13.23 -4.54 -6.09
C GLN A 12 -12.53 -5.01 -7.36
N ALA A 13 -12.12 -6.27 -7.38
CA ALA A 13 -11.69 -6.98 -8.58
C ALA A 13 -12.70 -8.07 -8.90
N ASP A 14 -13.08 -8.21 -10.17
CA ASP A 14 -14.05 -9.19 -10.66
C ASP A 14 -13.44 -9.93 -11.85
N ARG A 15 -13.10 -11.20 -11.62
CA ARG A 15 -12.53 -12.13 -12.59
C ARG A 15 -11.34 -11.55 -13.35
N VAL A 16 -10.38 -10.98 -12.63
CA VAL A 16 -9.21 -10.34 -13.20
C VAL A 16 -8.20 -11.37 -13.69
N TRP A 17 -7.83 -11.26 -14.96
CA TRP A 17 -6.71 -11.98 -15.58
C TRP A 17 -5.64 -10.99 -16.01
N PHE A 18 -4.39 -11.35 -15.82
CA PHE A 18 -3.27 -10.52 -16.24
C PHE A 18 -2.07 -11.36 -16.69
N ALA A 19 -1.48 -10.98 -17.82
CA ALA A 19 -0.22 -11.50 -18.35
C ALA A 19 0.64 -10.37 -18.90
N TYR A 20 1.95 -10.43 -18.68
CA TYR A 20 2.91 -9.51 -19.34
C TYR A 20 3.16 -9.86 -20.79
N ARG A 21 3.01 -11.12 -21.15
CA ARG A 21 3.14 -11.66 -22.52
C ARG A 21 1.98 -12.59 -22.80
N SER A 22 1.61 -12.72 -24.07
CA SER A 22 0.51 -13.59 -24.47
C SER A 22 0.64 -14.99 -23.88
N ARG A 23 -0.40 -15.45 -23.19
CA ARG A 23 -0.56 -16.80 -22.60
C ARG A 23 0.30 -17.15 -21.37
N ASP A 24 1.10 -16.22 -20.87
CA ASP A 24 1.84 -16.42 -19.61
C ASP A 24 1.10 -15.70 -18.46
N TRP A 25 0.01 -16.35 -18.01
CA TRP A 25 -0.89 -15.77 -17.01
C TRP A 25 -0.24 -15.69 -15.64
N VAL A 26 -0.05 -14.46 -15.15
CA VAL A 26 0.44 -14.15 -13.80
C VAL A 26 -0.71 -14.03 -12.80
N LEU A 27 -1.86 -13.52 -13.23
CA LEU A 27 -3.11 -13.52 -12.44
C LEU A 27 -4.16 -14.30 -13.21
N ARG A 28 -4.94 -15.11 -12.47
CA ARG A 28 -5.94 -16.01 -13.03
C ARG A 28 -7.22 -15.90 -12.22
N ASP A 29 -8.29 -15.44 -12.86
CA ASP A 29 -9.65 -15.35 -12.29
C ASP A 29 -9.71 -14.72 -10.88
N VAL A 30 -8.89 -13.68 -10.65
CA VAL A 30 -8.80 -13.05 -9.33
C VAL A 30 -10.06 -12.24 -9.06
N SER A 31 -10.79 -12.63 -8.02
CA SER A 31 -11.95 -11.91 -7.52
C SER A 31 -11.76 -11.59 -6.04
N LEU A 32 -11.91 -10.31 -5.68
CA LEU A 32 -11.80 -9.83 -4.28
C LEU A 32 -12.62 -8.55 -4.08
N SER A 33 -12.98 -8.30 -2.83
CA SER A 33 -13.67 -7.07 -2.41
C SER A 33 -13.04 -6.58 -1.10
N ILE A 34 -12.58 -5.33 -1.09
CA ILE A 34 -11.93 -4.69 0.06
C ILE A 34 -12.81 -3.55 0.54
N PRO A 35 -13.42 -3.67 1.72
CA PRO A 35 -14.23 -2.63 2.32
C PRO A 35 -13.44 -1.35 2.59
N ALA A 36 -14.15 -0.20 2.59
CA ALA A 36 -13.53 1.07 2.94
C ALA A 36 -13.08 1.10 4.41
N GLY A 37 -11.91 1.71 4.66
CA GLY A 37 -11.32 1.85 6.00
C GLY A 37 -10.68 0.56 6.55
N GLN A 38 -10.72 -0.57 5.83
CA GLN A 38 -10.07 -1.81 6.25
C GLN A 38 -8.62 -1.92 5.80
N HIS A 39 -7.85 -2.68 6.59
CA HIS A 39 -6.47 -3.04 6.30
C HIS A 39 -6.41 -4.49 5.82
N THR A 40 -6.25 -4.69 4.52
CA THR A 40 -6.18 -6.02 3.89
C THR A 40 -4.73 -6.38 3.58
N ILE A 41 -4.30 -7.54 4.02
CA ILE A 41 -2.97 -8.07 3.75
C ILE A 41 -3.05 -9.15 2.68
N ILE A 42 -2.21 -9.05 1.65
CA ILE A 42 -2.04 -10.07 0.62
C ILE A 42 -0.78 -10.88 0.92
N MET A 43 -0.94 -12.15 1.21
CA MET A 43 0.16 -13.07 1.48
C MET A 43 0.34 -14.09 0.35
N GLY A 44 1.53 -14.67 0.28
CA GLY A 44 1.86 -15.74 -0.67
C GLY A 44 3.36 -15.84 -0.91
N PRO A 45 3.85 -16.95 -1.46
CA PRO A 45 5.26 -17.12 -1.83
C PRO A 45 5.76 -16.07 -2.82
N SER A 46 7.06 -15.92 -2.96
CA SER A 46 7.64 -15.07 -4.02
C SER A 46 7.25 -15.60 -5.40
N GLY A 47 7.00 -14.69 -6.35
CA GLY A 47 6.61 -15.06 -7.71
C GLY A 47 5.13 -15.40 -7.93
N THR A 48 4.28 -15.41 -6.91
CA THR A 48 2.84 -15.74 -7.05
C THR A 48 1.98 -14.65 -7.69
N GLY A 49 2.55 -13.46 -8.01
CA GLY A 49 1.81 -12.37 -8.64
C GLY A 49 1.35 -11.25 -7.70
N LYS A 50 1.77 -11.22 -6.41
CA LYS A 50 1.35 -10.17 -5.44
C LYS A 50 1.62 -8.76 -5.95
N THR A 51 2.86 -8.46 -6.34
CA THR A 51 3.23 -7.16 -6.94
C THR A 51 2.38 -6.81 -8.16
N THR A 52 2.12 -7.81 -9.01
CA THR A 52 1.28 -7.63 -10.21
C THR A 52 -0.16 -7.31 -9.81
N LEU A 53 -0.72 -8.04 -8.85
CA LEU A 53 -2.07 -7.78 -8.34
C LEU A 53 -2.17 -6.37 -7.74
N LEU A 54 -1.24 -5.97 -6.87
CA LEU A 54 -1.21 -4.63 -6.30
C LEU A 54 -1.13 -3.54 -7.37
N ARG A 55 -0.33 -3.74 -8.43
CA ARG A 55 -0.23 -2.78 -9.54
C ARG A 55 -1.51 -2.72 -10.39
N VAL A 56 -2.20 -3.85 -10.57
CA VAL A 56 -3.50 -3.89 -11.26
C VAL A 56 -4.57 -3.18 -10.43
N LEU A 57 -4.62 -3.43 -9.11
CA LEU A 57 -5.53 -2.74 -8.19
C LEU A 57 -5.27 -1.23 -8.15
N ALA A 58 -3.99 -0.82 -8.18
CA ALA A 58 -3.58 0.58 -8.24
C ALA A 58 -3.84 1.27 -9.59
N GLY A 59 -4.27 0.52 -10.61
CA GLY A 59 -4.45 1.05 -11.97
C GLY A 59 -3.14 1.37 -12.70
N ILE A 60 -1.99 0.93 -12.20
CA ILE A 60 -0.67 1.05 -12.84
C ILE A 60 -0.58 0.07 -14.02
N LEU A 61 -1.16 -1.12 -13.86
CA LEU A 61 -1.31 -2.11 -14.92
C LEU A 61 -2.79 -2.27 -15.24
N LYS A 62 -3.11 -2.40 -16.52
CA LYS A 62 -4.47 -2.66 -16.99
C LYS A 62 -4.68 -4.17 -17.08
N ALA A 63 -5.73 -4.69 -16.47
CA ALA A 63 -6.11 -6.10 -16.61
C ALA A 63 -6.36 -6.45 -18.08
N ASN A 64 -5.97 -7.68 -18.48
CA ASN A 64 -6.27 -8.20 -19.81
C ASN A 64 -7.74 -8.58 -19.92
N GLU A 65 -8.28 -9.21 -18.85
CA GLU A 65 -9.68 -9.60 -18.74
C GLU A 65 -10.21 -9.26 -17.35
N GLY A 66 -11.53 -9.19 -17.20
CA GLY A 66 -12.18 -8.80 -15.96
C GLY A 66 -12.17 -7.29 -15.74
N ARG A 67 -12.44 -6.86 -14.51
CA ARG A 67 -12.51 -5.43 -14.19
C ARG A 67 -12.06 -5.16 -12.75
N VAL A 68 -11.56 -3.94 -12.54
CA VAL A 68 -11.28 -3.40 -11.21
C VAL A 68 -12.12 -2.14 -11.03
N ALA A 69 -12.77 -2.01 -9.88
CA ALA A 69 -13.53 -0.82 -9.50
C ALA A 69 -12.94 -0.22 -8.22
N VAL A 70 -12.98 1.11 -8.15
CA VAL A 70 -12.54 1.94 -7.02
C VAL A 70 -13.73 2.74 -6.55
N PHE A 71 -14.22 2.47 -5.34
CA PHE A 71 -15.48 3.04 -4.82
C PHE A 71 -16.66 2.90 -5.79
N GLY A 72 -16.78 1.71 -6.40
CA GLY A 72 -17.84 1.38 -7.34
C GLY A 72 -17.65 1.90 -8.78
N GLU A 73 -16.67 2.79 -9.03
CA GLU A 73 -16.35 3.28 -10.38
C GLU A 73 -15.26 2.41 -11.02
N PRO A 74 -15.40 1.97 -12.30
CA PRO A 74 -14.34 1.24 -12.99
C PRO A 74 -13.05 2.05 -13.01
N ASN A 75 -11.90 1.44 -12.66
CA ASN A 75 -10.62 2.13 -12.65
C ASN A 75 -10.20 2.61 -14.05
N SER A 76 -10.69 1.98 -15.11
CA SER A 76 -10.49 2.42 -16.51
C SER A 76 -11.24 3.72 -16.86
N GLY A 77 -12.26 4.09 -16.08
CA GLY A 77 -13.00 5.36 -16.21
C GLY A 77 -12.36 6.53 -15.47
N PHE A 78 -11.44 6.24 -14.55
CA PHE A 78 -10.64 7.28 -13.91
C PHE A 78 -9.55 7.74 -14.87
N GLY A 79 -9.55 9.01 -15.27
CA GLY A 79 -8.33 9.58 -15.82
C GLY A 79 -7.18 9.37 -14.83
N GLN A 80 -5.97 9.11 -15.33
CA GLN A 80 -4.80 8.75 -14.50
C GLN A 80 -4.54 9.75 -13.34
N ARG A 81 -4.85 11.03 -13.54
CA ARG A 81 -4.79 12.08 -12.49
C ARG A 81 -5.80 11.87 -11.36
N ARG A 82 -7.01 11.47 -11.66
CA ARG A 82 -8.05 11.24 -10.65
C ARG A 82 -7.75 9.99 -9.83
N LEU A 83 -7.29 8.93 -10.48
CA LEU A 83 -6.91 7.70 -9.80
C LEU A 83 -5.73 7.94 -8.84
N SER A 84 -4.69 8.67 -9.28
CA SER A 84 -3.54 9.02 -8.46
C SER A 84 -3.85 10.00 -7.31
N SER A 85 -4.98 10.68 -7.32
CA SER A 85 -5.44 11.48 -6.18
C SER A 85 -6.20 10.66 -5.13
N VAL A 86 -6.70 9.48 -5.51
CA VAL A 86 -7.47 8.58 -4.63
C VAL A 86 -6.60 7.46 -4.06
N ILE A 87 -5.65 6.95 -4.87
CA ILE A 87 -4.77 5.83 -4.51
C ILE A 87 -3.33 6.32 -4.37
N GLY A 88 -2.76 6.16 -3.18
CA GLY A 88 -1.33 6.26 -2.94
C GLY A 88 -0.67 4.90 -3.13
N TYR A 89 0.41 4.83 -3.91
CA TYR A 89 1.14 3.60 -4.15
C TYR A 89 2.58 3.68 -3.61
N ILE A 90 2.95 2.72 -2.78
CA ILE A 90 4.30 2.57 -2.24
C ILE A 90 4.93 1.33 -2.88
N PRO A 91 5.85 1.48 -3.84
CA PRO A 91 6.54 0.33 -4.45
C PRO A 91 7.57 -0.27 -3.48
N GLN A 92 7.96 -1.51 -3.70
CA GLN A 92 8.98 -2.22 -2.92
C GLN A 92 10.29 -1.41 -2.78
N GLN A 93 10.74 -0.74 -3.83
CA GLN A 93 11.92 0.14 -3.82
C GLN A 93 11.64 1.55 -3.30
N LEU A 94 10.48 1.81 -2.68
CA LEU A 94 10.02 3.08 -2.08
C LEU A 94 9.89 4.27 -3.07
N GLY A 95 10.56 4.26 -4.20
CA GLY A 95 10.52 5.33 -5.22
C GLY A 95 10.97 6.71 -4.73
N LEU A 96 11.87 6.77 -3.73
CA LEU A 96 12.41 8.02 -3.21
C LEU A 96 13.57 8.53 -4.08
N VAL A 97 13.67 9.86 -4.21
CA VAL A 97 14.81 10.52 -4.87
C VAL A 97 15.95 10.62 -3.85
N ARG A 98 16.99 9.82 -4.03
CA ARG A 98 18.06 9.62 -3.04
C ARG A 98 18.87 10.88 -2.73
N SER A 99 19.06 11.79 -3.69
CA SER A 99 19.80 13.04 -3.57
C SER A 99 19.02 14.16 -2.88
N LEU A 100 17.70 14.04 -2.78
CA LEU A 100 16.87 15.03 -2.10
C LEU A 100 16.75 14.74 -0.60
N SER A 101 16.40 15.77 0.18
CA SER A 101 16.11 15.62 1.60
C SER A 101 14.86 14.79 1.86
N ALA A 102 14.67 14.34 3.11
CA ALA A 102 13.44 13.68 3.53
C ALA A 102 12.23 14.59 3.31
N LEU A 103 12.33 15.89 3.67
CA LEU A 103 11.26 16.87 3.50
C LEU A 103 10.92 17.06 2.02
N ASP A 104 11.91 17.24 1.14
CA ASP A 104 11.67 17.42 -0.29
C ASP A 104 10.99 16.19 -0.91
N ASN A 105 11.41 14.98 -0.50
CA ASN A 105 10.73 13.76 -0.93
C ASN A 105 9.27 13.70 -0.48
N VAL A 106 8.96 14.13 0.74
CA VAL A 106 7.57 14.18 1.23
C VAL A 106 6.79 15.22 0.43
N LEU A 107 7.35 16.42 0.21
CA LEU A 107 6.72 17.50 -0.56
C LEU A 107 6.33 17.07 -1.99
N MET A 108 7.07 16.11 -2.60
CA MET A 108 6.66 15.53 -3.88
C MET A 108 5.26 14.89 -3.84
N GLY A 109 4.77 14.48 -2.68
CA GLY A 109 3.40 13.98 -2.50
C GLY A 109 2.33 15.05 -2.78
N SER A 110 2.65 16.34 -2.71
CA SER A 110 1.72 17.42 -2.99
C SER A 110 1.63 17.82 -4.48
N LEU A 111 2.48 17.26 -5.34
CA LEU A 111 2.60 17.67 -6.76
C LEU A 111 1.28 17.60 -7.53
N GLY A 112 0.43 16.64 -7.22
CA GLY A 112 -0.89 16.50 -7.84
C GLY A 112 -1.82 17.69 -7.56
N ARG A 113 -1.60 18.39 -6.43
CA ARG A 113 -2.44 19.52 -5.98
C ARG A 113 -1.88 20.88 -6.38
N ILE A 114 -0.56 21.07 -6.30
CA ILE A 114 0.05 22.41 -6.52
C ILE A 114 0.41 22.71 -7.97
N GLY A 115 0.37 21.71 -8.85
CA GLY A 115 0.76 21.82 -10.25
C GLY A 115 2.28 21.80 -10.46
N ALA A 116 2.71 21.16 -11.57
CA ALA A 116 4.12 20.88 -11.87
C ALA A 116 4.99 22.15 -12.00
N GLY A 117 4.43 23.27 -12.46
CA GLY A 117 5.21 24.51 -12.68
C GLY A 117 5.77 25.11 -11.38
N LYS A 118 4.97 25.16 -10.30
CA LYS A 118 5.44 25.67 -8.99
C LYS A 118 6.46 24.74 -8.35
N ALA A 119 6.29 23.43 -8.53
CA ALA A 119 7.20 22.43 -8.00
C ALA A 119 8.57 22.46 -8.67
N LEU A 120 8.64 22.75 -9.96
CA LEU A 120 9.88 22.83 -10.74
C LEU A 120 10.86 23.88 -10.16
N PHE A 121 10.34 24.94 -9.58
CA PHE A 121 11.13 26.01 -8.93
C PHE A 121 11.27 25.83 -7.41
N SER A 122 10.95 24.64 -6.86
CA SER A 122 10.95 24.38 -5.40
C SER A 122 10.09 25.37 -4.60
N LEU A 123 9.10 25.97 -5.24
CA LEU A 123 8.18 26.96 -4.65
C LEU A 123 6.98 26.24 -4.03
N PHE A 124 7.22 25.48 -2.97
CA PHE A 124 6.13 24.88 -2.21
C PHE A 124 5.47 25.93 -1.31
N PRO A 125 4.12 26.05 -1.34
CA PRO A 125 3.41 26.90 -0.40
C PRO A 125 3.74 26.49 1.05
N ARG A 126 3.86 27.47 1.96
CA ARG A 126 4.16 27.20 3.37
C ARG A 126 3.22 26.17 3.98
N ALA A 127 1.94 26.24 3.65
CA ALA A 127 0.96 25.25 4.11
C ALA A 127 1.28 23.80 3.70
N GLU A 128 1.88 23.57 2.53
CA GLU A 128 2.31 22.22 2.13
C GLU A 128 3.58 21.80 2.87
N THR A 129 4.48 22.74 3.16
CA THR A 129 5.67 22.45 3.99
C THR A 129 5.27 22.08 5.41
N ASP A 130 4.36 22.84 6.03
CA ASP A 130 3.84 22.57 7.38
C ASP A 130 3.16 21.18 7.43
N ARG A 131 2.39 20.80 6.38
CA ARG A 131 1.78 19.47 6.26
C ARG A 131 2.81 18.36 6.08
N ALA A 132 3.86 18.60 5.30
CA ALA A 132 4.93 17.65 5.08
C ALA A 132 5.73 17.41 6.37
N GLU A 133 6.02 18.45 7.14
CA GLU A 133 6.65 18.34 8.46
C GLU A 133 5.75 17.57 9.44
N ALA A 134 4.45 17.84 9.46
CA ALA A 134 3.49 17.08 10.27
C ALA A 134 3.42 15.60 9.88
N ALA A 135 3.49 15.29 8.58
CA ALA A 135 3.54 13.90 8.11
C ALA A 135 4.84 13.18 8.54
N LEU A 136 5.98 13.88 8.50
CA LEU A 136 7.25 13.35 9.02
C LEU A 136 7.20 13.14 10.55
N ASP A 137 6.57 14.05 11.28
CA ASP A 137 6.39 13.93 12.74
C ASP A 137 5.50 12.74 13.08
N MET A 138 4.38 12.58 12.39
CA MET A 138 3.49 11.41 12.54
C MET A 138 4.24 10.09 12.37
N MET A 139 5.20 10.04 11.44
CA MET A 139 6.06 8.87 11.23
C MET A 139 7.26 8.81 12.19
N GLY A 140 7.42 9.80 13.09
CA GLY A 140 8.51 9.84 14.08
C GLY A 140 9.89 10.11 13.48
N ILE A 141 9.96 10.85 12.35
CA ILE A 141 11.20 11.11 11.61
C ILE A 141 11.42 12.60 11.34
N ALA A 142 10.70 13.51 12.00
CA ALA A 142 10.82 14.96 11.81
C ALA A 142 12.24 15.47 12.05
N HIS A 143 12.99 14.85 12.99
CA HIS A 143 14.38 15.19 13.30
C HIS A 143 15.37 14.96 12.13
N LYS A 144 14.95 14.20 11.10
CA LYS A 144 15.71 13.89 9.87
C LYS A 144 15.24 14.67 8.65
N ARG A 145 14.36 15.67 8.81
CA ARG A 145 13.71 16.37 7.67
C ARG A 145 14.70 16.92 6.64
N SER A 146 15.85 17.41 7.08
CA SER A 146 16.89 18.00 6.22
C SER A 146 17.93 16.98 5.74
N GLU A 147 17.89 15.73 6.23
CA GLU A 147 18.84 14.69 5.85
C GLU A 147 18.53 14.16 4.45
N GLN A 148 19.54 13.97 3.64
CA GLN A 148 19.38 13.37 2.30
C GLN A 148 19.04 11.89 2.40
N VAL A 149 18.14 11.42 1.56
CA VAL A 149 17.58 10.05 1.63
C VAL A 149 18.65 8.96 1.53
N PHE A 150 19.75 9.20 0.80
CA PHE A 150 20.82 8.20 0.71
C PHE A 150 21.55 7.95 2.04
N ARG A 151 21.48 8.88 3.01
CA ARG A 151 22.07 8.76 4.34
C ARG A 151 21.14 8.10 5.36
N LEU A 152 19.85 7.92 5.00
CA LEU A 152 18.85 7.33 5.86
C LEU A 152 18.98 5.80 5.88
N SER A 153 18.70 5.20 7.03
CA SER A 153 18.52 3.75 7.18
C SER A 153 17.31 3.22 6.38
N GLY A 154 17.20 1.90 6.22
CA GLY A 154 16.07 1.28 5.54
C GLY A 154 14.72 1.70 6.13
N GLY A 155 14.56 1.59 7.45
CA GLY A 155 13.35 1.97 8.16
C GLY A 155 13.05 3.47 8.13
N GLU A 156 14.09 4.32 8.16
CA GLU A 156 13.91 5.76 7.97
C GLU A 156 13.41 6.09 6.57
N ARG A 157 13.96 5.46 5.53
CA ARG A 157 13.46 5.62 4.15
C ARG A 157 12.01 5.17 4.01
N GLN A 158 11.63 4.07 4.65
CA GLN A 158 10.23 3.62 4.62
C GLN A 158 9.30 4.64 5.26
N ARG A 159 9.65 5.20 6.41
CA ARG A 159 8.87 6.26 7.07
C ARG A 159 8.72 7.51 6.21
N VAL A 160 9.76 7.91 5.48
CA VAL A 160 9.68 9.00 4.50
C VAL A 160 8.73 8.66 3.34
N ALA A 161 8.78 7.43 2.81
CA ALA A 161 7.89 7.00 1.73
C ALA A 161 6.40 7.01 2.15
N ILE A 162 6.11 6.60 3.38
CA ILE A 162 4.75 6.68 3.93
C ILE A 162 4.33 8.14 4.09
N ALA A 163 5.16 8.97 4.74
CA ALA A 163 4.86 10.39 4.93
C ALA A 163 4.54 11.08 3.60
N ARG A 164 5.33 10.80 2.54
CA ARG A 164 5.07 11.25 1.17
C ARG A 164 3.70 10.82 0.66
N THR A 165 3.36 9.54 0.89
CA THR A 165 2.10 8.99 0.41
C THR A 165 0.91 9.55 1.19
N LEU A 166 1.02 9.72 2.51
CA LEU A 166 -0.01 10.34 3.33
C LEU A 166 -0.24 11.82 2.95
N LEU A 167 0.83 12.54 2.56
CA LEU A 167 0.69 13.93 2.08
C LEU A 167 -0.16 14.05 0.81
N GLN A 168 -0.34 12.97 0.04
CA GLN A 168 -1.27 12.97 -1.09
C GLN A 168 -2.74 13.06 -0.65
N HIS A 169 -3.06 12.82 0.64
CA HIS A 169 -4.41 12.63 1.19
C HIS A 169 -5.18 11.52 0.44
N PRO A 170 -4.59 10.33 0.30
CA PRO A 170 -5.23 9.23 -0.42
C PRO A 170 -6.39 8.67 0.40
N ARG A 171 -7.40 8.12 -0.26
CA ARG A 171 -8.43 7.32 0.38
C ARG A 171 -8.05 5.83 0.48
N ILE A 172 -7.10 5.41 -0.37
CA ILE A 172 -6.57 4.05 -0.42
C ILE A 172 -5.05 4.14 -0.50
N VAL A 173 -4.34 3.36 0.31
CA VAL A 173 -2.89 3.15 0.18
C VAL A 173 -2.63 1.70 -0.19
N ILE A 174 -1.86 1.50 -1.25
CA ILE A 174 -1.41 0.18 -1.69
C ILE A 174 0.11 0.14 -1.51
N ALA A 175 0.62 -0.84 -0.74
CA ALA A 175 2.04 -0.96 -0.42
C ALA A 175 2.58 -2.36 -0.76
N ASP A 176 3.66 -2.41 -1.54
CA ASP A 176 4.26 -3.64 -2.00
C ASP A 176 5.51 -3.99 -1.18
N GLU A 177 5.47 -5.17 -0.51
CA GLU A 177 6.55 -5.73 0.35
C GLU A 177 7.20 -4.71 1.31
N PHE A 178 6.37 -3.84 1.84
CA PHE A 178 6.77 -2.63 2.54
C PHE A 178 7.62 -2.87 3.81
N ALA A 179 7.45 -4.00 4.50
CA ALA A 179 8.12 -4.30 5.77
C ALA A 179 9.07 -5.51 5.69
N SER A 180 9.44 -5.97 4.49
CA SER A 180 10.22 -7.20 4.30
C SER A 180 11.64 -7.11 4.85
N ASP A 181 12.29 -5.97 4.69
CA ASP A 181 13.72 -5.75 5.00
C ASP A 181 13.97 -5.22 6.42
N LEU A 182 12.92 -5.12 7.25
CA LEU A 182 13.03 -4.62 8.62
C LEU A 182 13.11 -5.77 9.64
N ASP A 183 13.79 -5.51 10.75
CA ASP A 183 13.62 -6.35 11.94
C ASP A 183 12.17 -6.29 12.45
N LEU A 184 11.79 -7.29 13.25
CA LEU A 184 10.40 -7.47 13.66
C LEU A 184 9.88 -6.31 14.53
N ALA A 185 10.72 -5.79 15.42
CA ALA A 185 10.32 -4.72 16.34
C ALA A 185 10.08 -3.41 15.59
N LEU A 186 11.00 -3.04 14.70
CA LEU A 186 10.88 -1.84 13.88
C LEU A 186 9.72 -1.93 12.89
N ALA A 187 9.52 -3.11 12.27
CA ALA A 187 8.38 -3.34 11.39
C ALA A 187 7.05 -3.17 12.13
N SER A 188 6.92 -3.76 13.33
CA SER A 188 5.73 -3.62 14.18
C SER A 188 5.48 -2.16 14.58
N GLU A 189 6.53 -1.43 15.00
CA GLU A 189 6.41 0.00 15.34
C GLU A 189 5.89 0.83 14.16
N ILE A 190 6.48 0.66 12.99
CA ILE A 190 6.09 1.41 11.78
C ILE A 190 4.65 1.08 11.38
N LEU A 191 4.29 -0.21 11.36
CA LEU A 191 2.93 -0.64 11.03
C LEU A 191 1.88 -0.08 12.01
N MET A 192 2.20 -0.02 13.31
CA MET A 192 1.32 0.60 14.30
C MET A 192 1.15 2.12 14.08
N ARG A 193 2.20 2.82 13.66
CA ARG A 193 2.08 4.25 13.29
C ARG A 193 1.21 4.43 12.06
N ILE A 194 1.40 3.59 11.03
CA ILE A 194 0.55 3.57 9.83
C ILE A 194 -0.92 3.32 10.22
N ARG A 195 -1.17 2.30 11.06
CA ARG A 195 -2.52 1.96 11.49
C ARG A 195 -3.22 3.14 12.16
N ARG A 196 -2.55 3.79 13.12
CA ARG A 196 -3.10 4.98 13.81
C ARG A 196 -3.40 6.13 12.84
N ALA A 197 -2.51 6.37 11.87
CA ALA A 197 -2.70 7.40 10.86
C ALA A 197 -3.88 7.08 9.94
N ALA A 198 -3.97 5.82 9.50
CA ALA A 198 -5.02 5.34 8.61
C ALA A 198 -6.40 5.34 9.29
N ASP A 199 -6.49 4.85 10.52
CA ASP A 199 -7.75 4.82 11.28
C ASP A 199 -8.28 6.25 11.51
N LYS A 200 -7.38 7.21 11.80
CA LYS A 200 -7.76 8.62 12.00
C LYS A 200 -8.34 9.27 10.73
N GLU A 201 -7.80 8.94 9.58
CA GLU A 201 -8.17 9.53 8.28
C GLU A 201 -9.14 8.64 7.48
N ASN A 202 -9.57 7.50 8.06
CA ASN A 202 -10.39 6.46 7.40
C ASN A 202 -9.80 5.97 6.06
N ILE A 203 -8.48 5.74 6.04
CA ILE A 203 -7.75 5.29 4.86
C ILE A 203 -7.82 3.75 4.78
N THR A 204 -8.18 3.23 3.61
CA THR A 204 -8.09 1.80 3.29
C THR A 204 -6.65 1.43 2.99
N PHE A 205 -6.11 0.38 3.62
CA PHE A 205 -4.78 -0.13 3.32
C PHE A 205 -4.82 -1.50 2.65
N VAL A 206 -4.03 -1.67 1.59
CA VAL A 206 -3.79 -2.97 0.94
C VAL A 206 -2.29 -3.17 0.87
N MET A 207 -1.79 -4.24 1.47
CA MET A 207 -0.35 -4.43 1.60
C MET A 207 0.05 -5.87 1.35
N SER A 208 1.16 -6.11 0.62
CA SER A 208 1.77 -7.44 0.56
C SER A 208 2.76 -7.65 1.70
N MET A 209 2.70 -8.82 2.32
CA MET A 209 3.61 -9.24 3.39
C MET A 209 3.97 -10.71 3.28
N HIS A 210 5.11 -11.09 3.91
CA HIS A 210 5.55 -12.49 4.04
C HIS A 210 5.48 -13.01 5.49
N ARG A 211 5.36 -12.10 6.48
CA ARG A 211 5.38 -12.44 7.91
C ARG A 211 3.97 -12.53 8.47
N LEU A 212 3.51 -13.75 8.73
CA LEU A 212 2.15 -14.03 9.20
C LEU A 212 1.82 -13.34 10.53
N GLY A 213 2.77 -13.27 11.48
CA GLY A 213 2.57 -12.59 12.77
C GLY A 213 2.25 -11.11 12.61
N LEU A 214 3.00 -10.40 11.72
CA LEU A 214 2.72 -8.99 11.42
C LEU A 214 1.42 -8.82 10.64
N ALA A 215 1.14 -9.72 9.70
CA ALA A 215 -0.10 -9.69 8.92
C ALA A 215 -1.34 -9.76 9.83
N ARG A 216 -1.30 -10.59 10.85
CA ARG A 216 -2.39 -10.72 11.86
C ARG A 216 -2.51 -9.51 12.79
N GLN A 217 -1.37 -8.93 13.16
CA GLN A 217 -1.34 -7.78 14.05
C GLN A 217 -1.86 -6.51 13.36
N PHE A 218 -1.58 -6.37 12.06
CA PHE A 218 -1.88 -5.17 11.29
C PHE A 218 -3.16 -5.27 10.46
N GLY A 219 -3.44 -6.44 9.85
CA GLY A 219 -4.55 -6.65 8.93
C GLY A 219 -5.87 -6.93 9.65
N ASP A 220 -6.96 -6.37 9.14
CA ASP A 220 -8.32 -6.75 9.50
C ASP A 220 -8.74 -7.99 8.69
N ASP A 221 -8.17 -8.14 7.48
CA ASP A 221 -8.36 -9.30 6.62
C ASP A 221 -7.03 -9.72 5.98
N VAL A 222 -6.88 -11.02 5.72
CA VAL A 222 -5.68 -11.61 5.13
C VAL A 222 -6.07 -12.54 3.99
N LEU A 223 -5.69 -12.14 2.78
CA LEU A 223 -5.91 -12.90 1.55
C LEU A 223 -4.64 -13.65 1.15
N ALA A 224 -4.78 -14.90 0.74
CA ALA A 224 -3.67 -15.68 0.20
C ALA A 224 -3.71 -15.70 -1.33
N LEU A 225 -2.58 -15.33 -1.95
CA LEU A 225 -2.37 -15.48 -3.39
C LEU A 225 -1.39 -16.62 -3.64
N LYS A 226 -1.83 -17.63 -4.42
CA LYS A 226 -1.03 -18.77 -4.84
C LYS A 226 -1.26 -19.03 -6.32
N ASP A 227 -0.19 -19.19 -7.08
CA ASP A 227 -0.23 -19.51 -8.53
C ASP A 227 -1.11 -18.55 -9.36
N GLY A 228 -1.19 -17.29 -8.94
CA GLY A 228 -1.99 -16.24 -9.57
C GLY A 228 -3.46 -16.19 -9.17
N GLU A 229 -3.89 -17.01 -8.21
CA GLU A 229 -5.29 -17.11 -7.75
C GLU A 229 -5.43 -16.76 -6.26
N ILE A 230 -6.57 -16.20 -5.86
CA ILE A 230 -6.93 -16.04 -4.44
C ILE A 230 -7.42 -17.39 -3.90
N VAL A 231 -6.75 -17.91 -2.88
CA VAL A 231 -7.05 -19.21 -2.28
C VAL A 231 -7.81 -19.00 -0.97
N PRO A 232 -9.11 -19.34 -0.91
CA PRO A 232 -9.90 -19.25 0.31
C PRO A 232 -9.36 -20.20 1.41
N GLY A 233 -9.29 -19.71 2.65
CA GLY A 233 -8.94 -20.53 3.81
C GLY A 233 -7.47 -20.96 3.90
N TYR A 234 -6.60 -20.59 2.95
CA TYR A 234 -5.18 -20.96 2.95
C TYR A 234 -4.48 -20.53 4.25
N ILE A 235 -4.76 -19.33 4.71
CA ILE A 235 -4.19 -18.80 5.96
C ILE A 235 -4.72 -19.54 7.18
N GLY A 236 -6.00 -19.89 7.21
CA GLY A 236 -6.58 -20.72 8.27
C GLY A 236 -5.88 -22.08 8.43
N ASN A 237 -5.44 -22.69 7.33
CA ASN A 237 -4.69 -23.97 7.35
C ASN A 237 -3.25 -23.76 7.82
N GLN A 238 -2.53 -22.75 7.35
CA GLN A 238 -1.18 -22.43 7.83
C GLN A 238 -1.17 -22.10 9.33
N LEU A 239 -2.24 -21.48 9.83
CA LEU A 239 -2.40 -21.17 11.25
C LEU A 239 -2.51 -22.43 12.12
N ARG A 240 -3.21 -23.45 11.63
CA ARG A 240 -3.35 -24.75 12.30
C ARG A 240 -2.04 -25.53 12.28
N GLU A 241 -1.28 -25.43 11.19
CA GLU A 241 0.04 -26.07 11.05
C GLU A 241 1.08 -25.43 11.96
N SER A 242 1.15 -24.08 12.01
CA SER A 242 2.06 -23.35 12.91
C SER A 242 1.73 -23.62 14.39
N ALA A 243 0.45 -23.59 14.77
CA ALA A 243 0.03 -23.89 16.13
C ALA A 243 0.32 -25.34 16.55
N ARG A 244 0.27 -26.29 15.61
CA ARG A 244 0.65 -27.68 15.85
C ARG A 244 2.17 -27.85 16.00
N ALA A 245 2.95 -27.11 15.22
CA ALA A 245 4.41 -27.11 15.32
C ALA A 245 4.89 -26.50 16.65
N GLU A 246 4.27 -25.42 17.11
CA GLU A 246 4.56 -24.80 18.42
C GLU A 246 4.12 -25.66 19.62
N ALA A 247 3.06 -26.45 19.47
CA ALA A 247 2.59 -27.38 20.51
C ALA A 247 3.40 -28.68 20.58
N SER A 248 4.34 -28.90 19.66
CA SER A 248 5.18 -30.11 19.57
C SER A 248 6.62 -29.84 20.05
N LEU A 249 6.94 -28.65 20.52
CA LEU A 249 8.20 -28.19 21.13
C LEU A 249 8.03 -28.04 22.65
#